data_6bb8c9988f03c5d64d3789348c986863
#
_entry.id   6bb8c9988f03c5d64d3789348c986863
#
_cell.length_a   1.000
_cell.length_b   1.000
_cell.length_c   1.000
_cell.angle_alpha   90.00
_cell.angle_beta   90.00
_cell.angle_gamma   90.00
#
_symmetry.space_group_name_H-M   'P 1'
#
loop_
_entity.id
_entity.type
_entity.pdbx_description
1 polymer ?
#
loop_
_entity_poly.entity_id
_entity_poly.type
_entity_poly.pdbx_seq_one_letter_code
_entity_poly.pdbx_strand_id
1 'polypeptide(L)'
;GHSDSNGYAASNNHQPRIVNEVHATMIDLNSVSDYIMSFQRQRKPLRIFYTKASSINKAEHMNDVLRIYEKLNFSGLPIGFATEGILKNNPHEWDAIVVYKTPYAFKSDIETVQKYLDECGTVIIDNESFKTDEYGRKIDLTLKQGKGKLIVVSTLNEMKNEALAAVKSNKGMPMISIAETNDRNMPGCEWRVIAKDKNKYIVNIVNIGKSDATVSMSAAKGNIKSVSEVLTGLKSATKIVLKPNDVQLLE
;
A
#
# COMPACT_ATOMS: atom_id res chain seq x y z
N GLY A 1 15.54 -14.43 22.97
CA GLY A 1 14.83 -15.62 23.34
C GLY A 1 13.94 -15.37 24.54
N HIS A 2 12.67 -15.65 24.43
CA HIS A 2 11.78 -15.70 25.58
C HIS A 2 11.95 -17.06 26.26
N SER A 3 12.54 -17.09 27.42
CA SER A 3 12.36 -18.18 28.37
C SER A 3 11.41 -17.68 29.43
N ASP A 4 10.17 -18.07 29.38
CA ASP A 4 9.31 -17.96 30.53
C ASP A 4 9.50 -19.20 31.44
N SER A 5 8.94 -19.13 32.64
CA SER A 5 8.99 -20.24 33.62
C SER A 5 8.36 -21.54 33.11
N ASN A 6 7.70 -21.52 31.96
CA ASN A 6 7.05 -22.67 31.34
C ASN A 6 7.86 -23.22 30.15
N GLY A 7 9.07 -22.73 29.91
CA GLY A 7 9.91 -23.18 28.80
C GLY A 7 9.31 -22.91 27.41
N TYR A 8 8.53 -21.88 27.30
CA TYR A 8 7.66 -21.61 26.15
C TYR A 8 8.42 -21.50 24.83
N ALA A 9 9.60 -20.88 24.83
CA ALA A 9 10.41 -20.72 23.63
C ALA A 9 10.86 -22.07 23.02
N ALA A 10 11.05 -23.09 23.85
CA ALA A 10 11.44 -24.43 23.41
C ALA A 10 10.22 -25.30 23.05
N SER A 11 9.04 -25.01 23.60
CA SER A 11 7.87 -25.86 23.46
C SER A 11 7.33 -25.95 22.04
N ASN A 12 7.43 -24.88 21.25
CA ASN A 12 6.97 -24.90 19.86
C ASN A 12 7.82 -25.81 18.97
N ASN A 13 9.13 -25.86 19.22
CA ASN A 13 10.06 -26.73 18.49
C ASN A 13 9.92 -28.21 18.87
N HIS A 14 9.24 -28.53 19.97
CA HIS A 14 9.00 -29.90 20.40
C HIS A 14 7.63 -30.45 19.94
N GLN A 15 6.85 -29.67 19.23
CA GLN A 15 5.57 -30.11 18.69
C GLN A 15 5.70 -30.51 17.23
N PRO A 16 5.76 -31.82 16.89
CA PRO A 16 5.98 -32.29 15.51
C PRO A 16 5.01 -31.69 14.50
N ARG A 17 3.75 -31.51 14.90
CA ARG A 17 2.73 -30.91 14.03
C ARG A 17 3.10 -29.47 13.63
N ILE A 18 3.50 -28.64 14.59
CA ILE A 18 3.88 -27.25 14.31
C ILE A 18 5.13 -27.21 13.43
N VAL A 19 6.12 -28.04 13.74
CA VAL A 19 7.35 -28.14 12.94
C VAL A 19 7.04 -28.55 11.50
N ASN A 20 6.16 -29.54 11.30
CA ASN A 20 5.76 -29.98 9.96
C ASN A 20 5.02 -28.89 9.19
N GLU A 21 4.09 -28.17 9.81
CA GLU A 21 3.36 -27.07 9.17
C GLU A 21 4.30 -25.91 8.79
N VAL A 22 5.23 -25.56 9.68
CA VAL A 22 6.25 -24.55 9.38
C VAL A 22 7.13 -25.01 8.23
N HIS A 23 7.53 -26.29 8.20
CA HIS A 23 8.38 -26.84 7.14
C HIS A 23 7.66 -26.84 5.79
N ALA A 24 6.40 -27.30 5.75
CA ALA A 24 5.59 -27.28 4.55
C ALA A 24 5.41 -25.86 4.01
N THR A 25 5.06 -24.92 4.90
CA THR A 25 4.93 -23.50 4.53
C THR A 25 6.24 -22.92 3.98
N MET A 26 7.38 -23.27 4.57
CA MET A 26 8.69 -22.80 4.07
C MET A 26 9.05 -23.38 2.71
N ILE A 27 8.67 -24.62 2.41
CA ILE A 27 8.85 -25.22 1.11
C ILE A 27 8.00 -24.48 0.06
N ASP A 28 6.73 -24.23 0.36
CA ASP A 28 5.83 -23.48 -0.52
C ASP A 28 6.33 -22.07 -0.79
N LEU A 29 6.71 -21.32 0.26
CA LEU A 29 7.27 -19.99 0.13
C LEU A 29 8.56 -19.98 -0.71
N ASN A 30 9.43 -20.97 -0.52
CA ASN A 30 10.68 -21.08 -1.27
C ASN A 30 10.41 -21.35 -2.76
N SER A 31 9.41 -22.17 -3.08
CA SER A 31 9.03 -22.49 -4.47
C SER A 31 8.53 -21.27 -5.25
N VAL A 32 8.00 -20.24 -4.56
CA VAL A 32 7.50 -18.98 -5.16
C VAL A 32 8.33 -17.76 -4.76
N SER A 33 9.53 -17.97 -4.24
CA SER A 33 10.39 -16.90 -3.70
C SER A 33 10.67 -15.76 -4.70
N ASP A 34 10.85 -16.08 -5.98
CA ASP A 34 11.07 -15.08 -7.03
C ASP A 34 9.87 -14.15 -7.21
N TYR A 35 8.66 -14.68 -7.10
CA TYR A 35 7.45 -13.85 -7.14
C TYR A 35 7.32 -12.98 -5.89
N ILE A 36 7.59 -13.54 -4.70
CA ILE A 36 7.61 -12.78 -3.44
C ILE A 36 8.59 -11.62 -3.53
N MET A 37 9.80 -11.88 -4.00
CA MET A 37 10.82 -10.83 -4.19
C MET A 37 10.40 -9.80 -5.24
N SER A 38 9.72 -10.23 -6.30
CA SER A 38 9.20 -9.33 -7.33
C SER A 38 8.10 -8.43 -6.78
N PHE A 39 7.18 -8.95 -5.96
CA PHE A 39 6.17 -8.14 -5.26
C PHE A 39 6.79 -7.12 -4.30
N GLN A 40 7.81 -7.50 -3.54
CA GLN A 40 8.50 -6.59 -2.61
C GLN A 40 9.24 -5.46 -3.32
N ARG A 41 9.82 -5.75 -4.49
CA ARG A 41 10.60 -4.80 -5.31
C ARG A 41 9.73 -3.93 -6.21
N GLN A 42 8.40 -4.12 -6.22
CA GLN A 42 7.53 -3.26 -7.00
C GLN A 42 7.76 -1.78 -6.70
N ARG A 43 7.77 -0.98 -7.75
CA ARG A 43 7.73 0.48 -7.63
C ARG A 43 6.49 0.88 -6.83
N LYS A 44 6.68 1.76 -5.87
CA LYS A 44 5.60 2.32 -5.05
C LYS A 44 5.20 3.69 -5.60
N PRO A 45 4.17 3.76 -6.45
CA PRO A 45 3.82 4.99 -7.16
C PRO A 45 3.27 6.08 -6.24
N LEU A 46 2.73 5.70 -5.10
CA LEU A 46 2.23 6.61 -4.08
C LEU A 46 3.04 6.50 -2.80
N ARG A 47 3.34 7.64 -2.19
CA ARG A 47 3.97 7.73 -0.88
C ARG A 47 3.09 8.54 0.07
N ILE A 48 2.93 8.04 1.27
CA ILE A 48 2.30 8.79 2.36
C ILE A 48 3.41 9.57 3.06
N PHE A 49 3.34 10.89 2.98
CA PHE A 49 4.30 11.77 3.64
C PHE A 49 3.82 12.08 5.05
N TYR A 50 4.69 11.92 6.00
CA TYR A 50 4.43 12.27 7.40
C TYR A 50 5.66 12.93 8.04
N THR A 51 5.44 13.71 9.09
CA THR A 51 6.50 14.42 9.80
C THR A 51 6.73 13.83 11.18
N LYS A 52 7.98 13.91 11.65
CA LYS A 52 8.31 13.57 13.04
C LYS A 52 7.58 14.46 14.02
N ALA A 53 7.45 15.76 13.70
CA ALA A 53 6.74 16.71 14.55
C ALA A 53 5.29 16.30 14.80
N SER A 54 4.55 15.90 13.76
CA SER A 54 3.18 15.39 13.91
C SER A 54 3.14 14.06 14.67
N SER A 55 4.08 13.16 14.42
CA SER A 55 4.13 11.86 15.11
C SER A 55 4.38 11.98 16.61
N ILE A 56 5.08 13.02 17.05
CA ILE A 56 5.36 13.28 18.46
C ILE A 56 4.23 14.09 19.12
N ASN A 57 3.74 15.15 18.44
CA ASN A 57 2.86 16.13 19.05
C ASN A 57 1.35 15.83 18.89
N LYS A 58 0.98 14.89 17.99
CA LYS A 58 -0.39 14.50 17.77
C LYS A 58 -0.57 13.01 18.06
N ALA A 59 -1.19 12.66 19.18
CA ALA A 59 -1.38 11.27 19.62
C ALA A 59 -2.05 10.39 18.56
N GLU A 60 -3.06 10.92 17.84
CA GLU A 60 -3.81 10.17 16.81
C GLU A 60 -3.17 10.20 15.41
N HIS A 61 -1.97 10.80 15.25
CA HIS A 61 -1.38 10.99 13.93
C HIS A 61 -1.15 9.67 13.20
N MET A 62 -0.63 8.67 13.89
CA MET A 62 -0.39 7.36 13.25
C MET A 62 -1.68 6.64 12.86
N ASN A 63 -2.77 6.85 13.59
CA ASN A 63 -4.09 6.34 13.19
C ASN A 63 -4.57 7.03 11.90
N ASP A 64 -4.37 8.33 11.75
CA ASP A 64 -4.70 9.05 10.52
C ASP A 64 -3.84 8.58 9.33
N VAL A 65 -2.54 8.34 9.55
CA VAL A 65 -1.63 7.74 8.56
C VAL A 65 -2.09 6.34 8.15
N LEU A 66 -2.52 5.51 9.10
CA LEU A 66 -3.07 4.20 8.82
C LEU A 66 -4.40 4.26 8.06
N ARG A 67 -5.27 5.21 8.36
CA ARG A 67 -6.54 5.41 7.63
C ARG A 67 -6.33 5.72 6.15
N ILE A 68 -5.40 6.61 5.81
CA ILE A 68 -5.08 6.88 4.40
C ILE A 68 -4.37 5.69 3.75
N TYR A 69 -3.48 5.01 4.47
CA TYR A 69 -2.86 3.78 3.99
C TYR A 69 -3.91 2.73 3.64
N GLU A 70 -4.80 2.41 4.57
CA GLU A 70 -5.90 1.44 4.37
C GLU A 70 -6.76 1.83 3.17
N LYS A 71 -7.12 3.12 3.06
CA LYS A 71 -7.95 3.62 1.96
C LYS A 71 -7.32 3.42 0.59
N LEU A 72 -5.98 3.48 0.49
CA LEU A 72 -5.22 3.30 -0.75
C LEU A 72 -4.83 1.84 -1.00
N ASN A 73 -4.64 1.04 0.05
CA ASN A 73 -4.07 -0.30 -0.03
C ASN A 73 -4.91 -1.27 -0.88
N PHE A 74 -6.25 -1.17 -0.76
CA PHE A 74 -7.20 -2.00 -1.52
C PHE A 74 -7.32 -1.64 -3.01
N SER A 75 -6.53 -0.69 -3.51
CA SER A 75 -6.50 -0.33 -4.93
C SER A 75 -5.58 -1.21 -5.78
N GLY A 76 -4.89 -2.17 -5.16
CA GLY A 76 -3.91 -3.03 -5.82
C GLY A 76 -2.55 -2.37 -6.06
N LEU A 77 -2.36 -1.14 -5.57
CA LEU A 77 -1.10 -0.41 -5.68
C LEU A 77 -0.23 -0.67 -4.46
N PRO A 78 1.07 -0.91 -4.63
CA PRO A 78 2.02 -0.87 -3.52
C PRO A 78 2.17 0.57 -3.04
N ILE A 79 1.93 0.77 -1.74
CA ILE A 79 2.02 2.08 -1.09
C ILE A 79 3.33 2.16 -0.31
N GLY A 80 4.00 3.29 -0.40
CA GLY A 80 5.19 3.58 0.38
C GLY A 80 4.96 4.73 1.36
N PHE A 81 5.98 4.97 2.17
CA PHE A 81 6.03 6.09 3.10
C PHE A 81 7.18 7.01 2.70
N ALA A 82 7.05 8.28 3.00
CA ALA A 82 8.09 9.28 2.81
C ALA A 82 8.19 10.20 4.02
N THR A 83 9.41 10.55 4.35
CA THR A 83 9.78 11.62 5.27
C THR A 83 10.61 12.64 4.51
N GLU A 84 10.95 13.76 5.17
CA GLU A 84 11.86 14.74 4.60
C GLU A 84 13.13 14.14 3.99
N GLY A 85 13.80 13.24 4.73
CA GLY A 85 15.05 12.61 4.27
C GLY A 85 14.86 11.71 3.04
N ILE A 86 13.76 10.94 3.00
CA ILE A 86 13.44 10.08 1.84
C ILE A 86 13.12 10.96 0.63
N LEU A 87 12.33 12.01 0.81
CA LEU A 87 11.94 12.90 -0.27
C LEU A 87 13.13 13.67 -0.85
N LYS A 88 14.10 14.08 -0.02
CA LYS A 88 15.34 14.72 -0.47
C LYS A 88 16.22 13.81 -1.32
N ASN A 89 16.30 12.52 -0.95
CA ASN A 89 17.21 11.59 -1.60
C ASN A 89 16.65 10.98 -2.88
N ASN A 90 15.32 10.82 -2.98
CA ASN A 90 14.66 10.10 -4.07
C ASN A 90 13.40 10.84 -4.60
N PRO A 91 13.51 12.11 -5.05
CA PRO A 91 12.33 12.95 -5.33
C PRO A 91 11.51 12.50 -6.55
N HIS A 92 12.03 11.63 -7.41
CA HIS A 92 11.41 11.25 -8.69
C HIS A 92 11.04 9.76 -8.80
N GLU A 93 11.11 8.99 -7.72
CA GLU A 93 10.83 7.55 -7.76
C GLU A 93 9.34 7.20 -7.78
N TRP A 94 8.45 8.16 -7.53
CA TRP A 94 7.00 7.96 -7.40
C TRP A 94 6.20 9.01 -8.16
N ASP A 95 4.89 8.78 -8.31
CA ASP A 95 3.99 9.63 -9.08
C ASP A 95 3.40 10.76 -8.25
N ALA A 96 3.13 10.49 -6.96
CA ALA A 96 2.59 11.49 -6.06
C ALA A 96 2.92 11.18 -4.59
N ILE A 97 2.94 12.22 -3.77
CA ILE A 97 2.88 12.13 -2.31
C ILE A 97 1.51 12.60 -1.82
N VAL A 98 1.02 11.93 -0.76
CA VAL A 98 -0.19 12.32 -0.05
C VAL A 98 0.16 12.74 1.37
N VAL A 99 -0.37 13.88 1.82
CA VAL A 99 -0.16 14.46 3.14
C VAL A 99 -1.51 14.60 3.81
N TYR A 100 -1.79 13.78 4.82
CA TYR A 100 -3.09 13.72 5.46
C TYR A 100 -3.00 13.93 6.95
N LYS A 101 -3.73 14.93 7.45
CA LYS A 101 -3.82 15.29 8.89
C LYS A 101 -2.47 15.36 9.59
N THR A 102 -1.52 15.99 8.92
CA THR A 102 -0.13 16.21 9.38
C THR A 102 0.06 17.66 9.82
N PRO A 103 -0.54 18.11 10.95
CA PRO A 103 -0.62 19.53 11.29
C PRO A 103 0.72 20.13 11.70
N TYR A 104 1.59 19.36 12.39
CA TYR A 104 2.89 19.83 12.87
C TYR A 104 3.99 19.51 11.88
N ALA A 105 4.81 20.49 11.51
CA ALA A 105 5.92 20.29 10.59
C ALA A 105 7.12 21.17 11.00
N PHE A 106 8.33 20.64 10.80
CA PHE A 106 9.50 21.50 10.76
C PHE A 106 9.46 22.35 9.49
N LYS A 107 10.10 23.52 9.56
CA LYS A 107 10.27 24.35 8.38
C LYS A 107 10.90 23.58 7.21
N SER A 108 11.89 22.75 7.51
CA SER A 108 12.57 21.90 6.53
C SER A 108 11.67 20.86 5.86
N ASP A 109 10.64 20.34 6.55
CA ASP A 109 9.65 19.45 5.96
C ASP A 109 8.89 20.15 4.83
N ILE A 110 8.41 21.39 5.13
CA ILE A 110 7.62 22.18 4.18
C ILE A 110 8.48 22.63 2.99
N GLU A 111 9.69 23.09 3.25
CA GLU A 111 10.65 23.49 2.21
C GLU A 111 11.00 22.30 1.27
N THR A 112 11.13 21.09 1.83
CA THR A 112 11.39 19.89 1.05
C THR A 112 10.21 19.50 0.17
N VAL A 113 8.99 19.59 0.69
CA VAL A 113 7.77 19.36 -0.09
C VAL A 113 7.60 20.44 -1.16
N GLN A 114 7.92 21.70 -0.85
CA GLN A 114 7.91 22.79 -1.84
C GLN A 114 8.90 22.53 -2.97
N LYS A 115 10.13 22.13 -2.63
CA LYS A 115 11.14 21.78 -3.63
C LYS A 115 10.67 20.65 -4.53
N TYR A 116 10.05 19.61 -3.98
CA TYR A 116 9.46 18.52 -4.76
C TYR A 116 8.38 19.02 -5.74
N LEU A 117 7.54 19.97 -5.31
CA LEU A 117 6.57 20.65 -6.20
C LEU A 117 7.26 21.46 -7.30
N ASP A 118 8.34 22.18 -6.97
CA ASP A 118 9.08 23.00 -7.92
C ASP A 118 9.81 22.14 -8.98
N GLU A 119 10.12 20.89 -8.64
CA GLU A 119 10.74 19.87 -9.51
C GLU A 119 9.72 18.97 -10.23
N CYS A 120 8.50 19.45 -10.48
CA CYS A 120 7.40 18.74 -11.16
C CYS A 120 6.71 17.62 -10.37
N GLY A 121 6.90 17.54 -9.04
CA GLY A 121 6.21 16.57 -8.20
C GLY A 121 4.71 16.84 -8.05
N THR A 122 3.93 15.81 -7.77
CA THR A 122 2.51 15.92 -7.42
C THR A 122 2.32 15.76 -5.93
N VAL A 123 1.70 16.75 -5.29
CA VAL A 123 1.37 16.75 -3.86
C VAL A 123 -0.13 16.85 -3.69
N ILE A 124 -0.71 15.92 -2.94
CA ILE A 124 -2.13 15.91 -2.57
C ILE A 124 -2.17 16.08 -1.06
N ILE A 125 -2.76 17.17 -0.60
CA ILE A 125 -2.73 17.59 0.80
C ILE A 125 -4.12 18.00 1.28
N ASP A 126 -4.43 17.73 2.53
CA ASP A 126 -5.66 18.21 3.14
C ASP A 126 -5.50 19.61 3.76
N ASN A 127 -6.65 20.18 4.17
CA ASN A 127 -6.70 21.50 4.76
C ASN A 127 -6.17 21.57 6.21
N GLU A 128 -5.90 20.42 6.85
CA GLU A 128 -5.43 20.37 8.23
C GLU A 128 -3.91 20.23 8.35
N SER A 129 -3.22 19.92 7.25
CA SER A 129 -1.78 19.67 7.24
C SER A 129 -0.96 20.96 7.17
N PHE A 130 0.24 20.95 7.78
CA PHE A 130 1.22 22.03 7.80
C PHE A 130 0.67 23.35 8.35
N LYS A 131 -0.03 23.29 9.50
CA LYS A 131 -0.62 24.48 10.15
C LYS A 131 0.26 25.09 11.23
N THR A 132 1.09 24.26 11.86
CA THR A 132 1.90 24.68 13.01
C THR A 132 3.33 24.13 12.88
N ASP A 133 4.26 24.84 13.51
CA ASP A 133 5.61 24.34 13.70
C ASP A 133 5.63 23.21 14.76
N GLU A 134 6.81 22.69 15.04
CA GLU A 134 7.03 21.61 16.02
C GLU A 134 6.66 21.98 17.46
N TYR A 135 6.48 23.26 17.75
CA TYR A 135 6.06 23.78 19.07
C TYR A 135 4.58 24.17 19.13
N GLY A 136 3.82 23.93 18.06
CA GLY A 136 2.40 24.28 17.98
C GLY A 136 2.11 25.74 17.63
N ARG A 137 3.12 26.52 17.24
CA ARG A 137 2.94 27.91 16.81
C ARG A 137 2.50 27.93 15.35
N LYS A 138 1.58 28.84 15.02
CA LYS A 138 1.10 28.98 13.63
C LYS A 138 2.25 29.25 12.66
N ILE A 139 2.24 28.55 11.55
CA ILE A 139 3.20 28.77 10.46
C ILE A 139 2.56 29.65 9.39
N ASP A 140 3.31 30.68 8.97
CA ASP A 140 2.93 31.51 7.81
C ASP A 140 3.44 30.96 6.48
N LEU A 141 4.24 29.88 6.52
CA LEU A 141 4.78 29.22 5.35
C LEU A 141 3.74 28.25 4.77
N THR A 142 3.18 28.58 3.62
CA THR A 142 2.23 27.75 2.88
C THR A 142 2.87 27.24 1.58
N LEU A 143 2.50 26.00 1.19
CA LEU A 143 2.88 25.49 -0.11
C LEU A 143 2.30 26.34 -1.24
N LYS A 144 3.13 26.63 -2.23
CA LYS A 144 2.76 27.38 -3.44
C LYS A 144 2.78 26.45 -4.64
N GLN A 145 1.91 26.73 -5.61
CA GLN A 145 1.93 26.03 -6.88
C GLN A 145 3.31 26.22 -7.56
N GLY A 146 4.03 25.11 -7.72
CA GLY A 146 5.30 25.05 -8.46
C GLY A 146 5.09 24.61 -9.92
N LYS A 147 6.13 24.04 -10.52
CA LYS A 147 6.03 23.38 -11.83
C LYS A 147 5.22 22.09 -11.77
N GLY A 148 5.19 21.44 -10.61
CA GLY A 148 4.40 20.25 -10.33
C GLY A 148 2.94 20.57 -10.07
N LYS A 149 2.22 19.65 -9.47
CA LYS A 149 0.79 19.77 -9.21
C LYS A 149 0.50 19.76 -7.71
N LEU A 150 -0.06 20.86 -7.19
CA LEU A 150 -0.57 20.94 -5.82
C LEU A 150 -2.09 20.78 -5.84
N ILE A 151 -2.60 19.78 -5.13
CA ILE A 151 -4.02 19.47 -5.03
C ILE A 151 -4.40 19.53 -3.56
N VAL A 152 -5.29 20.45 -3.22
CA VAL A 152 -5.84 20.58 -1.87
C VAL A 152 -7.20 19.89 -1.84
N VAL A 153 -7.41 19.00 -0.88
CA VAL A 153 -8.64 18.21 -0.73
C VAL A 153 -9.25 18.40 0.66
N SER A 154 -10.55 18.16 0.75
CA SER A 154 -11.29 18.31 2.02
C SER A 154 -11.63 16.96 2.66
N THR A 155 -11.66 15.88 1.90
CA THR A 155 -12.06 14.56 2.37
C THR A 155 -11.06 13.48 2.02
N LEU A 156 -11.07 12.40 2.82
CA LEU A 156 -10.26 11.22 2.56
C LEU A 156 -10.61 10.54 1.23
N ASN A 157 -11.86 10.58 0.81
CA ASN A 157 -12.30 10.02 -0.47
C ASN A 157 -11.77 10.84 -1.66
N GLU A 158 -11.81 12.17 -1.57
CA GLU A 158 -11.18 13.04 -2.57
C GLU A 158 -9.68 12.76 -2.67
N MET A 159 -8.99 12.65 -1.53
CA MET A 159 -7.55 12.32 -1.49
C MET A 159 -7.24 10.99 -2.20
N LYS A 160 -8.02 9.95 -1.93
CA LYS A 160 -7.91 8.67 -2.64
C LYS A 160 -8.09 8.85 -4.15
N ASN A 161 -9.14 9.54 -4.57
CA ASN A 161 -9.48 9.68 -5.99
C ASN A 161 -8.38 10.46 -6.75
N GLU A 162 -7.89 11.55 -6.17
CA GLU A 162 -6.79 12.33 -6.76
C GLU A 162 -5.48 11.56 -6.80
N ALA A 163 -5.18 10.78 -5.75
CA ALA A 163 -4.01 9.92 -5.72
C ALA A 163 -4.04 8.84 -6.82
N LEU A 164 -5.18 8.17 -6.99
CA LEU A 164 -5.35 7.17 -8.06
C LEU A 164 -5.33 7.81 -9.46
N ALA A 165 -5.88 9.02 -9.62
CA ALA A 165 -5.82 9.77 -10.87
C ALA A 165 -4.37 10.15 -11.25
N ALA A 166 -3.55 10.54 -10.28
CA ALA A 166 -2.13 10.82 -10.49
C ALA A 166 -1.37 9.58 -11.00
N VAL A 167 -1.59 8.40 -10.36
CA VAL A 167 -0.98 7.14 -10.82
C VAL A 167 -1.47 6.74 -12.21
N LYS A 168 -2.78 6.90 -12.48
CA LYS A 168 -3.37 6.57 -13.78
C LYS A 168 -2.78 7.43 -14.90
N SER A 169 -2.59 8.73 -14.68
CA SER A 169 -1.99 9.63 -15.67
C SER A 169 -0.54 9.27 -15.99
N ASN A 170 0.19 8.69 -15.04
CA ASN A 170 1.56 8.18 -15.22
C ASN A 170 1.62 6.71 -15.66
N LYS A 171 0.48 6.11 -16.05
CA LYS A 171 0.38 4.70 -16.48
C LYS A 171 0.87 3.70 -15.43
N GLY A 172 0.78 4.06 -14.14
CA GLY A 172 1.21 3.23 -13.01
C GLY A 172 0.17 2.24 -12.50
N MET A 173 -1.05 2.24 -13.08
CA MET A 173 -2.10 1.32 -12.66
C MET A 173 -1.81 -0.13 -13.08
N PRO A 174 -2.17 -1.14 -12.24
CA PRO A 174 -2.01 -2.54 -12.58
C PRO A 174 -2.74 -2.93 -13.88
N MET A 175 -2.17 -3.89 -14.62
CA MET A 175 -2.79 -4.39 -15.86
C MET A 175 -3.96 -5.36 -15.62
N ILE A 176 -4.03 -5.93 -14.43
CA ILE A 176 -5.19 -6.69 -13.94
C ILE A 176 -5.79 -5.92 -12.77
N SER A 177 -7.08 -5.81 -12.72
CA SER A 177 -7.83 -5.21 -11.63
C SER A 177 -8.76 -6.22 -10.97
N ILE A 178 -8.96 -6.05 -9.68
CA ILE A 178 -9.85 -6.87 -8.86
C ILE A 178 -11.03 -6.03 -8.42
N ALA A 179 -12.22 -6.54 -8.68
CA ALA A 179 -13.45 -6.03 -8.10
C ALA A 179 -13.93 -7.02 -7.02
N GLU A 180 -14.22 -6.50 -5.85
CA GLU A 180 -14.67 -7.28 -4.70
C GLU A 180 -16.13 -6.99 -4.41
N THR A 181 -16.86 -8.05 -4.04
CA THR A 181 -18.20 -7.98 -3.44
C THR A 181 -18.21 -8.82 -2.17
N ASN A 182 -18.67 -8.26 -1.06
CA ASN A 182 -18.83 -8.94 0.22
C ASN A 182 -20.07 -8.40 0.94
N ASP A 183 -20.38 -8.94 2.10
CA ASP A 183 -21.52 -8.50 2.95
C ASP A 183 -21.20 -7.26 3.81
N ARG A 184 -20.04 -6.64 3.62
CA ARG A 184 -19.55 -5.46 4.33
C ARG A 184 -19.48 -4.25 3.40
N ASN A 185 -19.62 -3.07 3.97
CA ASN A 185 -19.47 -1.81 3.22
C ASN A 185 -18.01 -1.35 3.07
N MET A 186 -17.06 -2.29 3.21
CA MET A 186 -15.64 -2.02 3.10
C MET A 186 -14.92 -3.21 2.45
N PRO A 187 -13.88 -2.96 1.65
CA PRO A 187 -13.12 -4.04 1.04
C PRO A 187 -12.39 -4.88 2.09
N GLY A 188 -12.30 -6.19 1.85
CA GLY A 188 -11.56 -7.14 2.66
C GLY A 188 -10.40 -7.79 1.92
N CYS A 189 -10.35 -7.70 0.59
CA CYS A 189 -9.32 -8.33 -0.21
C CYS A 189 -8.19 -7.36 -0.55
N GLU A 190 -7.01 -7.64 -0.02
CA GLU A 190 -5.76 -7.02 -0.45
C GLU A 190 -5.21 -7.77 -1.65
N TRP A 191 -4.73 -7.03 -2.65
CA TRP A 191 -4.22 -7.66 -3.86
C TRP A 191 -3.07 -6.88 -4.49
N ARG A 192 -2.21 -7.61 -5.22
CA ARG A 192 -1.09 -7.04 -5.98
C ARG A 192 -0.91 -7.80 -7.28
N VAL A 193 -0.36 -7.13 -8.27
CA VAL A 193 -0.10 -7.70 -9.60
C VAL A 193 1.33 -7.41 -10.02
N ILE A 194 2.04 -8.42 -10.49
CA ILE A 194 3.33 -8.27 -11.16
C ILE A 194 3.26 -8.83 -12.58
N ALA A 195 4.04 -8.27 -13.48
CA ALA A 195 4.28 -8.88 -14.77
C ALA A 195 5.25 -10.05 -14.60
N LYS A 196 4.90 -11.21 -15.16
CA LYS A 196 5.79 -12.38 -15.24
C LYS A 196 6.50 -12.40 -16.58
N ASP A 197 5.75 -12.18 -17.66
CA ASP A 197 6.23 -12.21 -19.04
C ASP A 197 5.29 -11.36 -19.91
N LYS A 198 5.52 -11.30 -21.22
CA LYS A 198 4.66 -10.59 -22.16
C LYS A 198 3.23 -11.16 -22.10
N ASN A 199 2.29 -10.33 -21.65
CA ASN A 199 0.87 -10.68 -21.45
C ASN A 199 0.59 -11.77 -20.40
N LYS A 200 1.55 -12.05 -19.51
CA LYS A 200 1.38 -12.93 -18.37
C LYS A 200 1.62 -12.18 -17.07
N TYR A 201 0.77 -12.38 -16.10
CA TYR A 201 0.77 -11.67 -14.84
C TYR A 201 0.62 -12.65 -13.69
N ILE A 202 1.28 -12.34 -12.58
CA ILE A 202 1.02 -13.02 -11.31
C ILE A 202 0.19 -12.07 -10.45
N VAL A 203 -0.91 -12.59 -9.94
CA VAL A 203 -1.84 -11.89 -9.07
C VAL A 203 -1.82 -12.58 -7.71
N ASN A 204 -1.48 -11.82 -6.68
CA ASN A 204 -1.65 -12.25 -5.30
C ASN A 204 -2.90 -11.59 -4.74
N ILE A 205 -3.77 -12.37 -4.11
CA ILE A 205 -5.00 -11.90 -3.46
C ILE A 205 -5.08 -12.54 -2.08
N VAL A 206 -5.33 -11.73 -1.06
CA VAL A 206 -5.51 -12.19 0.32
C VAL A 206 -6.79 -11.59 0.87
N ASN A 207 -7.70 -12.41 1.37
CA ASN A 207 -8.85 -11.93 2.10
C ASN A 207 -8.47 -11.72 3.58
N ILE A 208 -8.14 -10.49 3.95
CA ILE A 208 -7.86 -10.08 5.33
C ILE A 208 -9.14 -9.64 6.06
N GLY A 209 -10.27 -9.69 5.38
CA GLY A 209 -11.58 -9.37 5.92
C GLY A 209 -12.12 -10.45 6.86
N LYS A 210 -13.29 -10.19 7.45
CA LYS A 210 -13.95 -11.10 8.40
C LYS A 210 -15.14 -11.88 7.81
N SER A 211 -15.37 -11.74 6.50
CA SER A 211 -16.44 -12.43 5.78
C SER A 211 -15.94 -12.95 4.43
N ASP A 212 -16.70 -13.84 3.85
CA ASP A 212 -16.44 -14.33 2.50
C ASP A 212 -16.49 -13.16 1.50
N ALA A 213 -15.57 -13.16 0.57
CA ALA A 213 -15.48 -12.16 -0.48
C ALA A 213 -15.50 -12.82 -1.86
N THR A 214 -16.40 -12.35 -2.71
CA THR A 214 -16.37 -12.72 -4.12
C THR A 214 -15.50 -11.71 -4.86
N VAL A 215 -14.43 -12.17 -5.48
CA VAL A 215 -13.53 -11.36 -6.28
C VAL A 215 -13.66 -11.68 -7.76
N SER A 216 -13.65 -10.66 -8.59
CA SER A 216 -13.69 -10.78 -10.05
C SER A 216 -12.50 -10.07 -10.66
N MET A 217 -11.75 -10.78 -11.50
CA MET A 217 -10.57 -10.27 -12.19
C MET A 217 -10.94 -9.74 -13.57
N SER A 218 -10.38 -8.60 -13.94
CA SER A 218 -10.51 -8.03 -15.28
C SER A 218 -9.16 -7.47 -15.77
N ALA A 219 -8.92 -7.58 -17.08
CA ALA A 219 -7.73 -7.01 -17.69
C ALA A 219 -7.98 -5.54 -18.08
N ALA A 220 -6.97 -4.68 -17.92
CA ALA A 220 -7.03 -3.29 -18.36
C ALA A 220 -7.20 -3.14 -19.87
N LYS A 221 -6.74 -4.15 -20.64
CA LYS A 221 -6.89 -4.25 -22.10
C LYS A 221 -7.16 -5.69 -22.50
N GLY A 222 -8.17 -5.90 -23.36
CA GLY A 222 -8.55 -7.22 -23.84
C GLY A 222 -9.25 -8.08 -22.78
N ASN A 223 -9.14 -9.40 -22.93
CA ASN A 223 -9.77 -10.37 -22.05
C ASN A 223 -8.73 -11.28 -21.41
N ILE A 224 -8.99 -11.74 -20.19
CA ILE A 224 -8.23 -12.81 -19.54
C ILE A 224 -8.57 -14.12 -20.24
N LYS A 225 -7.55 -14.80 -20.78
CA LYS A 225 -7.73 -16.04 -21.55
C LYS A 225 -7.76 -17.30 -20.65
N SER A 226 -6.96 -17.29 -19.61
CA SER A 226 -6.85 -18.40 -18.67
C SER A 226 -6.37 -17.88 -17.33
N VAL A 227 -6.74 -18.58 -16.27
CA VAL A 227 -6.23 -18.36 -14.92
C VAL A 227 -5.84 -19.73 -14.37
N SER A 228 -4.69 -19.81 -13.72
CA SER A 228 -4.25 -21.02 -13.00
C SER A 228 -3.64 -20.63 -11.65
N GLU A 229 -3.79 -21.52 -10.69
CA GLU A 229 -3.14 -21.39 -9.39
C GLU A 229 -1.65 -21.75 -9.52
N VAL A 230 -0.76 -20.92 -8.98
CA VAL A 230 0.68 -21.01 -9.23
C VAL A 230 1.31 -22.28 -8.61
N LEU A 231 0.91 -22.62 -7.38
CA LEU A 231 1.52 -23.75 -6.66
C LEU A 231 1.07 -25.11 -7.22
N THR A 232 -0.20 -25.22 -7.58
CA THR A 232 -0.78 -26.50 -8.03
C THR A 232 -0.86 -26.65 -9.54
N GLY A 233 -0.81 -25.55 -10.29
CA GLY A 233 -1.04 -25.52 -11.73
C GLY A 233 -2.50 -25.74 -12.12
N LEU A 234 -3.42 -25.86 -11.16
CA LEU A 234 -4.84 -26.11 -11.44
C LEU A 234 -5.50 -24.88 -12.07
N LYS A 235 -6.37 -25.14 -13.04
CA LYS A 235 -7.18 -24.07 -13.66
C LYS A 235 -8.09 -23.41 -12.61
N SER A 236 -8.17 -22.11 -12.65
CA SER A 236 -9.05 -21.30 -11.84
C SER A 236 -9.99 -20.45 -12.71
N ALA A 237 -11.01 -19.88 -12.11
CA ALA A 237 -11.92 -18.97 -12.77
C ALA A 237 -11.47 -17.51 -12.56
N THR A 238 -11.94 -16.62 -13.41
CA THR A 238 -11.77 -15.16 -13.24
C THR A 238 -12.66 -14.59 -12.12
N LYS A 239 -13.61 -15.39 -11.63
CA LYS A 239 -14.47 -15.06 -10.50
C LYS A 239 -14.36 -16.18 -9.47
N ILE A 240 -13.90 -15.87 -8.27
CA ILE A 240 -13.66 -16.81 -7.17
C ILE A 240 -14.23 -16.27 -5.85
N VAL A 241 -14.49 -17.18 -4.93
CA VAL A 241 -14.89 -16.82 -3.55
C VAL A 241 -13.71 -17.11 -2.63
N LEU A 242 -13.35 -16.15 -1.81
CA LEU A 242 -12.28 -16.25 -0.81
C LEU A 242 -12.89 -16.16 0.59
N LYS A 243 -12.64 -17.17 1.41
CA LYS A 243 -12.97 -17.12 2.85
C LYS A 243 -11.98 -16.19 3.58
N PRO A 244 -12.32 -15.75 4.81
CA PRO A 244 -11.35 -15.06 5.66
C PRO A 244 -10.04 -15.83 5.79
N ASN A 245 -8.92 -15.11 5.60
CA ASN A 245 -7.54 -15.61 5.57
C ASN A 245 -7.15 -16.49 4.37
N ASP A 246 -8.02 -16.68 3.39
CA ASP A 246 -7.62 -17.32 2.14
C ASP A 246 -6.60 -16.46 1.39
N VAL A 247 -5.60 -17.15 0.84
CA VAL A 247 -4.57 -16.58 -0.01
C VAL A 247 -4.61 -17.28 -1.37
N GLN A 248 -4.56 -16.50 -2.44
CA GLN A 248 -4.48 -17.01 -3.80
C GLN A 248 -3.30 -16.39 -4.54
N LEU A 249 -2.50 -17.21 -5.17
CA LEU A 249 -1.43 -16.80 -6.08
C LEU A 249 -1.75 -17.35 -7.47
N LEU A 250 -2.17 -16.47 -8.37
CA LEU A 250 -2.74 -16.82 -9.67
C LEU A 250 -1.88 -16.30 -10.83
N GLU A 251 -1.79 -17.09 -11.91
CA GLU A 251 -1.19 -16.73 -13.20
C GLU A 251 -2.24 -16.60 -14.30
#